data_2d7e50fb45375eeba089d7f59ffa25e2
#
_entry.id   2d7e50fb45375eeba089d7f59ffa25e2
#
_cell.length_a   1.000
_cell.length_b   1.000
_cell.length_c   1.000
_cell.angle_alpha   90.00
_cell.angle_beta   90.00
_cell.angle_gamma   90.00
#
_symmetry.space_group_name_H-M   'P 1'
#
loop_
_entity.id
_entity.type
_entity.pdbx_description
1 polymer ?
#
loop_
_entity_poly.entity_id
_entity_poly.type
_entity_poly.pdbx_seq_one_letter_code
_entity_poly.pdbx_strand_id
1 'polypeptide(L)'
;MQDHTRYRVIGMDCATDAAEIETAARTVTGVDTVKVSTASQVVTVRIDDPAARLPDVERVVTALGYRLHRLGRSQGEGDDELPRDPTHLTPAYRRALWTVVVLNVGYGVVEMTGVPLWVAGAQGRRARLPR
;
A
#
# COMPACT_ATOMS: atom_id res chain seq x y z
N MET A 1 -29.22 -9.74 7.66
CA MET A 1 -27.76 -9.97 7.76
C MET A 1 -27.15 -9.57 6.42
N GLN A 2 -26.36 -8.52 6.38
CA GLN A 2 -25.77 -8.06 5.12
C GLN A 2 -24.41 -8.74 4.99
N ASP A 3 -24.33 -9.68 4.07
CA ASP A 3 -23.13 -10.48 3.83
C ASP A 3 -22.15 -9.70 2.95
N HIS A 4 -20.96 -9.42 3.47
CA HIS A 4 -19.87 -8.81 2.73
C HIS A 4 -18.86 -9.89 2.34
N THR A 5 -18.58 -10.02 1.07
CA THR A 5 -17.53 -10.91 0.60
C THR A 5 -16.31 -10.07 0.20
N ARG A 6 -15.15 -10.47 0.70
CA ARG A 6 -13.88 -9.79 0.43
C ARG A 6 -13.02 -10.64 -0.49
N TYR A 7 -12.42 -9.97 -1.47
CA TYR A 7 -11.48 -10.58 -2.41
C TYR A 7 -10.18 -9.81 -2.44
N ARG A 8 -9.07 -10.50 -2.44
CA ARG A 8 -7.79 -9.94 -2.84
C ARG A 8 -7.69 -9.97 -4.36
N VAL A 9 -7.33 -8.84 -4.96
CA VAL A 9 -7.14 -8.71 -6.40
C VAL A 9 -5.66 -8.67 -6.72
N ILE A 10 -5.20 -9.58 -7.57
CA ILE A 10 -3.83 -9.59 -8.05
C ILE A 10 -3.80 -8.94 -9.43
N GLY A 11 -2.87 -8.01 -9.63
CA GLY A 11 -2.71 -7.26 -10.88
C GLY A 11 -3.34 -5.87 -10.86
N MET A 12 -3.91 -5.43 -9.72
CA MET A 12 -4.42 -4.08 -9.55
C MET A 12 -3.31 -3.18 -8.97
N ASP A 13 -2.79 -2.27 -9.77
CA ASP A 13 -1.63 -1.45 -9.40
C ASP A 13 -1.96 0.04 -9.31
N CYS A 14 -3.09 0.49 -9.83
CA CYS A 14 -3.43 1.90 -9.89
C CYS A 14 -4.91 2.19 -9.60
N ALA A 15 -5.23 3.48 -9.41
CA ALA A 15 -6.60 3.94 -9.17
C ALA A 15 -7.53 3.72 -10.38
N THR A 16 -6.98 3.68 -11.58
CA THR A 16 -7.73 3.40 -12.79
C THR A 16 -8.21 1.96 -12.81
N ASP A 17 -7.34 1.01 -12.44
CA ASP A 17 -7.69 -0.40 -12.31
C ASP A 17 -8.81 -0.60 -11.29
N ALA A 18 -8.70 0.10 -10.15
CA ALA A 18 -9.74 0.05 -9.11
C ALA A 18 -11.09 0.54 -9.62
N ALA A 19 -11.13 1.63 -10.38
CA ALA A 19 -12.35 2.17 -10.96
C ALA A 19 -12.93 1.24 -12.04
N GLU A 20 -12.10 0.58 -12.82
CA GLU A 20 -12.51 -0.40 -13.83
C GLU A 20 -13.15 -1.62 -13.18
N ILE A 21 -12.50 -2.18 -12.14
CA ILE A 21 -13.02 -3.31 -11.37
C ILE A 21 -14.35 -2.95 -10.70
N GLU A 22 -14.44 -1.77 -10.08
CA GLU A 22 -15.65 -1.29 -9.42
C GLU A 22 -16.81 -1.15 -10.43
N THR A 23 -16.53 -0.54 -11.58
CA THR A 23 -17.52 -0.36 -12.66
C THR A 23 -17.99 -1.71 -13.17
N ALA A 24 -17.08 -2.63 -13.45
CA ALA A 24 -17.42 -3.95 -13.96
C ALA A 24 -18.23 -4.77 -12.94
N ALA A 25 -17.83 -4.77 -11.67
CA ALA A 25 -18.56 -5.50 -10.63
C ALA A 25 -19.97 -4.95 -10.41
N ARG A 26 -20.19 -3.65 -10.58
CA ARG A 26 -21.52 -3.02 -10.48
C ARG A 26 -22.47 -3.39 -11.64
N THR A 27 -21.96 -3.86 -12.77
CA THR A 27 -22.82 -4.34 -13.86
C THR A 27 -23.55 -5.63 -13.55
N VAL A 28 -23.09 -6.36 -12.52
CA VAL A 28 -23.71 -7.61 -12.12
C VAL A 28 -24.99 -7.33 -11.34
N THR A 29 -26.09 -7.89 -11.82
CA THR A 29 -27.41 -7.72 -11.17
C THR A 29 -27.40 -8.28 -9.75
N GLY A 30 -27.91 -7.51 -8.78
CA GLY A 30 -27.98 -7.90 -7.36
C GLY A 30 -26.75 -7.48 -6.55
N VAL A 31 -25.78 -6.80 -7.17
CA VAL A 31 -24.68 -6.12 -6.45
C VAL A 31 -25.20 -4.80 -5.92
N ASP A 32 -25.21 -4.65 -4.60
CA ASP A 32 -25.64 -3.42 -3.91
C ASP A 32 -24.48 -2.42 -3.78
N THR A 33 -23.34 -2.88 -3.28
CA THR A 33 -22.18 -2.01 -3.06
C THR A 33 -20.88 -2.73 -3.41
N VAL A 34 -19.99 -2.00 -4.08
CA VAL A 34 -18.61 -2.42 -4.34
C VAL A 34 -17.68 -1.35 -3.77
N LYS A 35 -16.73 -1.75 -2.96
CA LYS A 35 -15.65 -0.90 -2.46
C LYS A 35 -14.31 -1.51 -2.86
N VAL A 36 -13.47 -0.73 -3.51
CA VAL A 36 -12.13 -1.15 -3.94
C VAL A 36 -11.08 -0.33 -3.20
N SER A 37 -10.14 -1.01 -2.59
CA SER A 37 -8.99 -0.39 -1.92
C SER A 37 -7.72 -0.76 -2.68
N THR A 38 -7.09 0.22 -3.32
CA THR A 38 -5.80 0.05 -4.01
C THR A 38 -4.67 -0.23 -3.03
N ALA A 39 -4.70 0.41 -1.86
CA ALA A 39 -3.65 0.25 -0.85
C ALA A 39 -3.56 -1.17 -0.28
N SER A 40 -4.71 -1.83 -0.08
CA SER A 40 -4.76 -3.22 0.41
C SER A 40 -4.96 -4.25 -0.70
N GLN A 41 -5.20 -3.81 -1.94
CA GLN A 41 -5.56 -4.65 -3.08
C GLN A 41 -6.79 -5.53 -2.79
N VAL A 42 -7.76 -4.98 -2.04
CA VAL A 42 -8.96 -5.69 -1.63
C VAL A 42 -10.19 -5.07 -2.24
N VAL A 43 -11.06 -5.92 -2.78
CA VAL A 43 -12.42 -5.60 -3.22
C VAL A 43 -13.40 -6.18 -2.22
N THR A 44 -14.27 -5.35 -1.69
CA THR A 44 -15.39 -5.74 -0.83
C THR A 44 -16.68 -5.59 -1.61
N VAL A 45 -17.39 -6.67 -1.76
CA VAL A 45 -18.65 -6.72 -2.51
C VAL A 45 -19.79 -7.07 -1.57
N ARG A 46 -20.86 -6.25 -1.60
CA ARG A 46 -22.12 -6.52 -0.94
C ARG A 46 -23.13 -6.97 -1.99
N ILE A 47 -23.75 -8.11 -1.76
CA ILE A 47 -24.71 -8.75 -2.67
C ILE A 47 -25.88 -9.29 -1.85
N ASP A 48 -27.10 -9.17 -2.37
CA ASP A 48 -28.29 -9.70 -1.72
C ASP A 48 -28.33 -11.23 -1.69
N ASP A 49 -27.87 -11.87 -2.75
CA ASP A 49 -27.74 -13.33 -2.84
C ASP A 49 -26.32 -13.73 -3.25
N PRO A 50 -25.42 -13.93 -2.26
CA PRO A 50 -24.03 -14.28 -2.53
C PRO A 50 -23.84 -15.59 -3.28
N ALA A 51 -24.67 -16.58 -3.01
CA ALA A 51 -24.52 -17.92 -3.59
C ALA A 51 -24.74 -17.91 -5.11
N ALA A 52 -25.71 -17.13 -5.57
CA ALA A 52 -26.07 -17.06 -6.98
C ALA A 52 -25.20 -16.09 -7.78
N ARG A 53 -24.71 -15.00 -7.15
CA ARG A 53 -24.14 -13.87 -7.88
C ARG A 53 -22.63 -13.69 -7.77
N LEU A 54 -21.98 -14.26 -6.73
CA LEU A 54 -20.52 -14.16 -6.60
C LEU A 54 -19.78 -14.76 -7.80
N PRO A 55 -20.20 -15.88 -8.40
CA PRO A 55 -19.54 -16.41 -9.60
C PRO A 55 -19.60 -15.45 -10.79
N ASP A 56 -20.66 -14.66 -10.91
CA ASP A 56 -20.79 -13.68 -11.98
C ASP A 56 -19.82 -12.49 -11.78
N VAL A 57 -19.67 -12.02 -10.55
CA VAL A 57 -18.68 -10.99 -10.19
C VAL A 57 -17.27 -11.50 -10.47
N GLU A 58 -16.95 -12.71 -10.04
CA GLU A 58 -15.65 -13.33 -10.30
C GLU A 58 -15.36 -13.43 -11.81
N ARG A 59 -16.35 -13.83 -12.59
CA ARG A 59 -16.23 -13.93 -14.06
C ARG A 59 -15.97 -12.60 -14.73
N VAL A 60 -16.71 -11.56 -14.35
CA VAL A 60 -16.59 -10.22 -14.96
C VAL A 60 -15.22 -9.62 -14.65
N VAL A 61 -14.75 -9.69 -13.40
CA VAL A 61 -13.45 -9.15 -13.00
C VAL A 61 -12.30 -9.97 -13.61
N THR A 62 -12.45 -11.29 -13.71
CA THR A 62 -11.44 -12.15 -14.36
C THR A 62 -11.36 -11.89 -15.87
N ALA A 63 -12.48 -11.54 -16.51
CA ALA A 63 -12.50 -11.17 -17.94
C ALA A 63 -11.69 -9.90 -18.24
N LEU A 64 -11.52 -9.01 -17.26
CA LEU A 64 -10.63 -7.85 -17.36
C LEU A 64 -9.14 -8.20 -17.21
N GLY A 65 -8.81 -9.44 -16.85
CA GLY A 65 -7.43 -9.91 -16.68
C GLY A 65 -6.95 -9.96 -15.24
N TYR A 66 -7.76 -9.58 -14.26
CA TYR A 66 -7.42 -9.62 -12.83
C TYR A 66 -7.68 -11.00 -12.23
N ARG A 67 -6.90 -11.37 -11.21
CA ARG A 67 -7.12 -12.61 -10.44
C ARG A 67 -7.73 -12.28 -9.09
N LEU A 68 -8.80 -12.99 -8.74
CA LEU A 68 -9.50 -12.85 -7.47
C LEU A 68 -9.18 -14.02 -6.54
N HIS A 69 -8.80 -13.70 -5.31
CA HIS A 69 -8.69 -14.66 -4.22
C HIS A 69 -9.66 -14.30 -3.11
N ARG A 70 -10.60 -15.20 -2.81
CA ARG A 70 -11.56 -14.98 -1.74
C ARG A 70 -10.87 -14.97 -0.38
N LEU A 71 -11.05 -13.89 0.39
CA LEU A 71 -10.48 -13.71 1.73
C LEU A 71 -11.41 -14.17 2.86
N GLY A 72 -12.59 -14.67 2.50
CA GLY A 72 -13.61 -15.09 3.48
C GLY A 72 -14.72 -14.06 3.65
N ARG A 73 -15.74 -14.47 4.41
CA ARG A 73 -16.94 -13.68 4.71
C ARG A 73 -16.69 -12.92 6.00
N SER A 74 -16.62 -11.60 5.95
CA SER A 74 -16.59 -10.78 7.16
C SER A 74 -18.02 -10.53 7.61
N GLN A 75 -18.43 -11.11 8.72
CA GLN A 75 -19.61 -10.69 9.45
C GLN A 75 -19.19 -9.55 10.37
N GLY A 76 -19.77 -8.38 10.16
CA GLY A 76 -19.63 -7.26 11.10
C GLY A 76 -18.87 -6.06 10.55
N GLU A 77 -19.56 -4.99 10.69
CA GLU A 77 -19.15 -3.60 10.56
C GLU A 77 -18.02 -3.32 11.55
N GLY A 78 -16.96 -2.76 11.06
CA GLY A 78 -15.89 -2.23 11.89
C GLY A 78 -14.56 -2.93 11.67
N ASP A 79 -13.64 -2.10 11.34
CA ASP A 79 -12.21 -2.28 11.20
C ASP A 79 -11.74 -2.72 9.81
N ASP A 80 -11.28 -1.69 9.08
CA ASP A 80 -10.19 -1.78 8.11
C ASP A 80 -8.89 -2.28 8.82
N GLU A 81 -9.00 -3.33 9.62
CA GLU A 81 -7.83 -4.02 10.09
C GLU A 81 -7.32 -4.85 8.90
N LEU A 82 -6.48 -4.20 8.10
CA LEU A 82 -5.52 -4.87 7.25
C LEU A 82 -5.04 -6.11 8.00
N PRO A 83 -5.08 -7.32 7.41
CA PRO A 83 -4.27 -8.40 7.93
C PRO A 83 -2.86 -7.83 8.02
N ARG A 84 -2.43 -7.46 9.21
CA ARG A 84 -1.04 -7.14 9.49
C ARG A 84 -0.29 -8.40 9.14
N ASP A 85 0.25 -8.40 7.93
CA ASP A 85 1.12 -9.47 7.48
C ASP A 85 2.25 -9.56 8.52
N PRO A 86 2.34 -10.63 9.30
CA PRO A 86 3.36 -10.74 10.36
C PRO A 86 4.78 -10.74 9.79
N THR A 87 4.92 -10.77 8.46
CA THR A 87 6.20 -10.63 7.76
C THR A 87 6.92 -9.33 8.08
N HIS A 88 6.21 -8.26 8.46
CA HIS A 88 6.84 -7.00 8.90
C HIS A 88 7.49 -7.09 10.29
N LEU A 89 7.25 -8.17 11.03
CA LEU A 89 7.82 -8.39 12.36
C LEU A 89 9.01 -9.36 12.36
N THR A 90 9.44 -9.84 11.19
CA THR A 90 10.62 -10.70 11.12
C THR A 90 11.86 -9.97 11.59
N PRO A 91 12.74 -10.62 12.38
CA PRO A 91 13.98 -9.99 12.85
C PRO A 91 14.86 -9.49 11.70
N ALA A 92 14.76 -10.09 10.50
CA ALA A 92 15.44 -9.64 9.30
C ALA A 92 14.92 -8.27 8.82
N TYR A 93 13.60 -8.07 8.78
CA TYR A 93 13.00 -6.79 8.40
C TYR A 93 13.35 -5.69 9.40
N ARG A 94 13.29 -5.98 10.69
CA ARG A 94 13.71 -5.02 11.74
C ARG A 94 15.18 -4.62 11.59
N ARG A 95 16.08 -5.54 11.29
CA ARG A 95 17.49 -5.24 11.03
C ARG A 95 17.65 -4.34 9.81
N ALA A 96 16.96 -4.65 8.70
CA ALA A 96 17.00 -3.81 7.51
C ALA A 96 16.49 -2.40 7.78
N LEU A 97 15.39 -2.26 8.50
CA LEU A 97 14.83 -0.96 8.90
C LEU A 97 15.81 -0.16 9.76
N TRP A 98 16.41 -0.79 10.78
CA TRP A 98 17.41 -0.15 11.63
C TRP A 98 18.68 0.24 10.87
N THR A 99 19.09 -0.55 9.88
CA THR A 99 20.24 -0.21 9.02
C THR A 99 19.98 1.07 8.25
N VAL A 100 18.79 1.23 7.68
CA VAL A 100 18.39 2.44 6.95
C VAL A 100 18.34 3.65 7.88
N VAL A 101 17.77 3.49 9.09
CA VAL A 101 17.71 4.57 10.09
C VAL A 101 19.11 5.00 10.53
N VAL A 102 19.99 4.06 10.84
CA VAL A 102 21.38 4.35 11.27
C VAL A 102 22.16 5.04 10.14
N LEU A 103 22.01 4.58 8.89
CA LEU A 103 22.66 5.23 7.74
C LEU A 103 22.19 6.68 7.55
N ASN A 104 20.88 6.93 7.62
CA ASN A 104 20.34 8.28 7.46
C ASN A 104 20.75 9.21 8.61
N VAL A 105 20.68 8.75 9.85
CA VAL A 105 21.11 9.52 11.03
C VAL A 105 22.63 9.76 10.98
N GLY A 106 23.41 8.74 10.65
CA GLY A 106 24.87 8.83 10.52
C GLY A 106 25.28 9.83 9.45
N TYR A 107 24.64 9.82 8.29
CA TYR A 107 24.88 10.79 7.22
C TYR A 107 24.55 12.22 7.66
N GLY A 108 23.41 12.43 8.32
CA GLY A 108 23.02 13.74 8.83
C GLY A 108 24.01 14.30 9.89
N VAL A 109 24.55 13.44 10.75
CA VAL A 109 25.58 13.85 11.73
C VAL A 109 26.88 14.26 11.02
N VAL A 110 27.31 13.53 10.01
CA VAL A 110 28.51 13.85 9.21
C VAL A 110 28.33 15.19 8.50
N GLU A 111 27.17 15.45 7.90
CA GLU A 111 26.90 16.75 7.28
C GLU A 111 26.92 17.89 8.29
N MET A 112 26.31 17.71 9.47
CA MET A 112 26.31 18.75 10.51
C MET A 112 27.70 19.02 11.08
N THR A 113 28.57 18.02 11.20
CA THR A 113 29.94 18.20 11.68
C THR A 113 30.93 18.62 10.58
N GLY A 114 30.66 18.21 9.32
CA GLY A 114 31.51 18.51 8.17
C GLY A 114 31.41 19.97 7.68
N VAL A 115 30.26 20.60 7.81
CA VAL A 115 30.02 21.98 7.35
C VAL A 115 30.91 23.05 8.09
N PRO A 116 31.07 23.00 9.42
CA PRO A 116 31.93 24.00 10.10
C PRO A 116 33.41 23.85 9.77
N LEU A 117 33.91 22.66 9.48
CA LEU A 117 35.32 22.44 9.15
C LEU A 117 35.68 23.00 7.77
N TRP A 118 34.78 22.95 6.80
CA TRP A 118 35.03 23.50 5.47
C TRP A 118 34.96 25.00 5.44
N VAL A 119 34.04 25.62 6.19
CA VAL A 119 33.88 27.07 6.33
C VAL A 119 35.08 27.68 7.08
N ALA A 120 35.60 27.03 8.12
CA ALA A 120 36.77 27.48 8.88
C ALA A 120 38.07 27.48 8.02
N GLY A 121 38.18 26.50 7.09
CA GLY A 121 39.35 26.44 6.17
C GLY A 121 39.35 27.51 5.08
N ALA A 122 38.20 28.07 4.73
CA ALA A 122 38.10 29.09 3.68
C ALA A 122 38.44 30.51 4.14
N GLN A 123 38.34 30.82 5.42
CA GLN A 123 38.64 32.15 5.97
C GLN A 123 40.13 32.37 6.26
N GLY A 124 40.93 31.30 6.38
CA GLY A 124 42.39 31.43 6.64
C GLY A 124 43.24 31.84 5.47
N ARG A 125 42.72 31.96 4.26
CA ARG A 125 43.51 32.23 3.04
C ARG A 125 43.44 33.67 2.49
N ARG A 126 42.76 34.59 3.16
CA ARG A 126 42.60 35.98 2.66
C ARG A 126 43.47 37.02 3.35
N ALA A 127 44.48 36.65 4.09
CA ALA A 127 45.36 37.62 4.77
C ALA A 127 46.83 37.40 4.42
N ARG A 128 47.24 37.61 3.17
CA ARG A 128 48.59 37.98 2.78
C ARG A 128 48.60 38.54 1.35
N LEU A 129 48.34 39.83 1.21
CA LEU A 129 48.82 40.62 0.10
C LEU A 129 50.11 41.30 0.56
N PRO A 130 51.27 41.06 -0.06
CA PRO A 130 52.47 41.85 0.16
C PRO A 130 52.35 43.17 -0.59
N ARG A 131 52.78 44.21 0.05
CA ARG A 131 53.05 45.53 -0.58
C ARG A 131 54.29 45.46 -1.45
#